data_ff8415a69f0a7eb57228351742f3fd2b
#
_entry.id   ff8415a69f0a7eb57228351742f3fd2b
#
_cell.length_a   1.000
_cell.length_b   1.000
_cell.length_c   1.000
_cell.angle_alpha   90.00
_cell.angle_beta   90.00
_cell.angle_gamma   90.00
#
_symmetry.space_group_name_H-M   'P 1'
#
loop_
_entity.id
_entity.type
_entity.pdbx_description
1 polymer ?
#
loop_
_entity_poly.entity_id
_entity_poly.type
_entity_poly.pdbx_seq_one_letter_code
_entity_poly.pdbx_strand_id
1 'polypeptide(L)'
;MLRAAPRSEIRGTYDERPHASTDPQRKRRPGARVSMAGVRIMCTLGPASLNPVVVRELDARRVDLLRINLSHTRIEDVRAAIDLIRACSDVPISLDTEGAQVRCGSVVPGLILETGSMIDLLPTPVQGDAHRISLRPRSIFETLEPNATMTIDFQGATLRVIGLRGNGARAVVERGGRVESNRAVTIAPAPSLPPLTRKDVAAIELGRRLGIGHYALSFAASKEDVASVRELIPSDAHLISKIESRAGVLNMDEIIVGSDAVLIDRGDLSREIPLEEVPYYQKVIVRRANRWQKPVYVATNLLESMVINGRPTVAEANDIANTLLDGAHGLVLAAETAIGVDPVGAVDMVLRCISAFERTHFRAFPEGSPAAPPPEMSASVA
;
A
#
# COMPACT_ATOMS: atom_id res chain seq x y z
N MET A 1 -33.85 -16.38 57.02
CA MET A 1 -34.77 -17.27 56.25
C MET A 1 -34.96 -16.66 54.86
N LEU A 2 -34.23 -17.14 53.89
CA LEU A 2 -34.54 -16.91 52.47
C LEU A 2 -33.85 -18.04 51.67
N ARG A 3 -34.68 -18.80 51.01
CA ARG A 3 -34.37 -20.05 50.30
C ARG A 3 -33.64 -19.77 48.99
N ALA A 4 -32.64 -20.59 48.70
CA ALA A 4 -31.96 -20.72 47.43
C ALA A 4 -32.90 -21.38 46.38
N ALA A 5 -32.87 -20.89 45.15
CA ALA A 5 -33.48 -21.53 43.98
C ALA A 5 -32.38 -22.23 43.10
N PRO A 6 -32.71 -23.31 42.41
CA PRO A 6 -31.74 -24.23 41.83
C PRO A 6 -31.19 -23.77 40.47
N ARG A 7 -29.92 -24.19 40.23
CA ARG A 7 -29.25 -24.07 38.96
C ARG A 7 -29.86 -25.03 37.93
N SER A 8 -30.32 -24.51 36.81
CA SER A 8 -30.64 -25.30 35.60
C SER A 8 -29.41 -25.49 34.75
N GLU A 9 -29.00 -26.73 34.59
CA GLU A 9 -28.02 -27.16 33.57
C GLU A 9 -28.64 -27.00 32.16
N ILE A 10 -27.97 -26.22 31.33
CA ILE A 10 -28.25 -26.24 29.88
C ILE A 10 -27.15 -27.04 29.21
N ARG A 11 -27.46 -28.28 28.89
CA ARG A 11 -26.68 -29.10 27.93
C ARG A 11 -26.97 -28.58 26.53
N GLY A 12 -26.01 -27.87 25.93
CA GLY A 12 -25.99 -27.57 24.51
C GLY A 12 -25.40 -28.74 23.73
N THR A 13 -26.22 -29.37 22.94
CA THR A 13 -25.82 -30.39 21.95
C THR A 13 -25.04 -29.70 20.84
N TYR A 14 -23.82 -30.17 20.59
CA TYR A 14 -23.04 -29.83 19.40
C TYR A 14 -23.72 -30.46 18.17
N ASP A 15 -24.20 -29.61 17.28
CA ASP A 15 -24.74 -30.02 16.00
C ASP A 15 -23.62 -30.08 14.95
N GLU A 16 -23.73 -31.04 14.07
CA GLU A 16 -22.73 -31.49 13.13
C GLU A 16 -22.45 -30.48 12.01
N ARG A 17 -21.20 -30.32 11.65
CA ARG A 17 -20.75 -29.54 10.48
C ARG A 17 -21.27 -30.18 9.21
N PRO A 18 -21.81 -29.42 8.25
CA PRO A 18 -22.04 -29.92 6.92
C PRO A 18 -20.71 -30.21 6.22
N HIS A 19 -20.58 -31.43 5.72
CA HIS A 19 -19.48 -31.91 4.90
C HIS A 19 -19.16 -30.94 3.74
N ALA A 20 -17.90 -30.60 3.58
CA ALA A 20 -17.38 -29.98 2.37
C ALA A 20 -17.66 -30.93 1.18
N SER A 21 -18.45 -30.48 0.23
CA SER A 21 -18.65 -31.18 -1.04
C SER A 21 -17.35 -31.09 -1.84
N THR A 22 -16.62 -32.18 -1.93
CA THR A 22 -15.54 -32.40 -2.89
C THR A 22 -16.16 -32.57 -4.27
N ASP A 23 -16.21 -31.48 -5.06
CA ASP A 23 -16.49 -31.56 -6.49
C ASP A 23 -15.20 -31.91 -7.24
N PRO A 24 -15.06 -33.15 -7.83
CA PRO A 24 -13.84 -33.56 -8.52
C PRO A 24 -13.72 -32.98 -9.94
N GLN A 25 -14.63 -32.11 -10.39
CA GLN A 25 -14.66 -31.63 -11.77
C GLN A 25 -14.32 -30.15 -11.96
N ARG A 26 -13.74 -29.48 -10.98
CA ARG A 26 -13.09 -28.19 -11.28
C ARG A 26 -11.86 -28.46 -12.11
N LYS A 27 -12.02 -28.51 -13.44
CA LYS A 27 -10.95 -28.61 -14.43
C LYS A 27 -9.88 -27.57 -14.08
N ARG A 28 -8.78 -28.02 -13.47
CA ARG A 28 -7.56 -27.24 -13.37
C ARG A 28 -7.19 -26.82 -14.80
N ARG A 29 -7.26 -25.53 -15.10
CA ARG A 29 -6.67 -25.01 -16.33
C ARG A 29 -5.20 -25.49 -16.33
N PRO A 30 -4.70 -26.12 -17.41
CA PRO A 30 -3.30 -26.49 -17.49
C PRO A 30 -2.50 -25.19 -17.56
N GLY A 31 -1.69 -24.93 -16.52
CA GLY A 31 -0.83 -23.76 -16.48
C GLY A 31 -0.96 -22.89 -15.23
N ALA A 32 -1.44 -23.39 -14.09
CA ALA A 32 -1.23 -22.71 -12.82
C ALA A 32 0.29 -22.57 -12.61
N ARG A 33 0.80 -21.39 -12.89
CA ARG A 33 2.22 -21.02 -12.78
C ARG A 33 2.56 -21.03 -11.30
N VAL A 34 3.30 -22.03 -10.84
CA VAL A 34 3.86 -22.07 -9.49
C VAL A 34 5.17 -21.31 -9.56
N SER A 35 5.28 -20.18 -8.87
CA SER A 35 6.55 -19.54 -8.57
C SER A 35 7.46 -20.55 -7.87
N MET A 36 8.76 -20.54 -8.17
CA MET A 36 9.70 -21.59 -7.72
C MET A 36 9.88 -21.65 -6.19
N ALA A 37 9.39 -20.67 -5.41
CA ALA A 37 9.39 -20.68 -3.92
C ALA A 37 8.09 -20.22 -3.29
N GLY A 38 7.04 -20.02 -4.04
CA GLY A 38 5.84 -19.38 -3.50
C GLY A 38 5.97 -17.85 -3.29
N VAL A 39 7.14 -17.24 -3.52
CA VAL A 39 7.32 -15.78 -3.47
C VAL A 39 6.74 -15.15 -4.73
N ARG A 40 5.79 -14.23 -4.56
CA ARG A 40 5.12 -13.54 -5.68
C ARG A 40 5.84 -12.26 -6.07
N ILE A 41 5.83 -11.95 -7.35
CA ILE A 41 6.34 -10.69 -7.91
C ILE A 41 5.20 -9.92 -8.50
N MET A 42 5.03 -8.67 -8.05
CA MET A 42 4.05 -7.74 -8.61
C MET A 42 4.78 -6.56 -9.24
N CYS A 43 4.32 -6.12 -10.41
CA CYS A 43 4.93 -5.00 -11.13
C CYS A 43 3.91 -3.88 -11.37
N THR A 44 4.26 -2.66 -10.97
CA THR A 44 3.49 -1.47 -11.33
C THR A 44 3.83 -1.05 -12.74
N LEU A 45 2.81 -0.91 -13.57
CA LEU A 45 2.99 -0.42 -14.93
C LEU A 45 2.87 1.11 -14.99
N GLY A 46 3.71 1.69 -15.81
CA GLY A 46 3.76 3.13 -16.03
C GLY A 46 4.44 3.47 -17.35
N PRO A 47 4.88 4.72 -17.56
CA PRO A 47 5.46 5.17 -18.82
C PRO A 47 6.59 4.30 -19.39
N ALA A 48 7.41 3.70 -18.52
CA ALA A 48 8.52 2.84 -18.94
C ALA A 48 8.08 1.42 -19.35
N SER A 49 6.95 0.93 -18.81
CA SER A 49 6.56 -0.49 -18.95
C SER A 49 5.19 -0.72 -19.57
N LEU A 50 4.31 0.29 -19.63
CA LEU A 50 2.98 0.16 -20.23
C LEU A 50 3.07 0.19 -21.77
N ASN A 51 3.76 -0.80 -22.34
CA ASN A 51 3.90 -1.01 -23.77
C ASN A 51 3.96 -2.51 -24.08
N PRO A 52 3.61 -2.94 -25.32
CA PRO A 52 3.52 -4.35 -25.67
C PRO A 52 4.81 -5.16 -25.48
N VAL A 53 5.97 -4.55 -25.67
CA VAL A 53 7.26 -5.25 -25.57
C VAL A 53 7.55 -5.59 -24.13
N VAL A 54 7.51 -4.60 -23.23
CA VAL A 54 7.83 -4.81 -21.81
C VAL A 54 6.78 -5.68 -21.14
N VAL A 55 5.48 -5.50 -21.44
CA VAL A 55 4.41 -6.36 -20.86
C VAL A 55 4.65 -7.83 -21.19
N ARG A 56 5.02 -8.17 -22.44
CA ARG A 56 5.36 -9.57 -22.80
C ARG A 56 6.62 -10.07 -22.10
N GLU A 57 7.62 -9.22 -21.92
CA GLU A 57 8.85 -9.58 -21.19
C GLU A 57 8.58 -9.84 -19.71
N LEU A 58 7.68 -9.08 -19.08
CA LEU A 58 7.22 -9.32 -17.70
C LEU A 58 6.44 -10.64 -17.60
N ASP A 59 5.55 -10.92 -18.55
CA ASP A 59 4.82 -12.19 -18.63
C ASP A 59 5.75 -13.39 -18.81
N ALA A 60 6.74 -13.29 -19.69
CA ALA A 60 7.75 -14.34 -19.91
C ALA A 60 8.55 -14.64 -18.62
N ARG A 61 8.72 -13.66 -17.74
CA ARG A 61 9.36 -13.78 -16.42
C ARG A 61 8.43 -14.28 -15.34
N ARG A 62 7.18 -14.57 -15.68
CA ARG A 62 6.16 -15.10 -14.76
C ARG A 62 5.88 -14.18 -13.58
N VAL A 63 5.78 -12.87 -13.84
CA VAL A 63 5.25 -11.90 -12.88
C VAL A 63 3.81 -12.32 -12.52
N ASP A 64 3.47 -12.28 -11.23
CA ASP A 64 2.21 -12.80 -10.72
C ASP A 64 1.04 -11.82 -10.84
N LEU A 65 1.33 -10.51 -10.83
CA LEU A 65 0.31 -9.45 -10.87
C LEU A 65 0.86 -8.19 -11.52
N LEU A 66 0.10 -7.62 -12.46
CA LEU A 66 0.37 -6.31 -13.06
C LEU A 66 -0.54 -5.26 -12.40
N ARG A 67 0.06 -4.21 -11.87
CA ARG A 67 -0.62 -3.18 -11.08
C ARG A 67 -0.78 -1.90 -11.88
N ILE A 68 -2.00 -1.38 -11.98
CA ILE A 68 -2.32 -0.04 -12.48
C ILE A 68 -2.53 0.87 -11.26
N ASN A 69 -1.61 1.82 -11.03
CA ASN A 69 -1.70 2.76 -9.92
C ASN A 69 -2.55 3.97 -10.31
N LEU A 70 -3.72 4.09 -9.69
CA LEU A 70 -4.66 5.17 -9.96
C LEU A 70 -4.16 6.55 -9.51
N SER A 71 -3.17 6.63 -8.60
CA SER A 71 -2.54 7.91 -8.26
C SER A 71 -1.86 8.59 -9.46
N HIS A 72 -1.41 7.79 -10.44
CA HIS A 72 -0.66 8.23 -11.61
C HIS A 72 -1.36 7.97 -12.94
N THR A 73 -2.47 7.24 -12.94
CA THR A 73 -3.25 6.93 -14.13
C THR A 73 -4.56 7.73 -14.11
N ARG A 74 -4.87 8.48 -15.16
CA ARG A 74 -6.14 9.21 -15.25
C ARG A 74 -7.28 8.20 -15.49
N ILE A 75 -8.48 8.51 -15.03
CA ILE A 75 -9.61 7.57 -15.13
C ILE A 75 -9.93 7.22 -16.60
N GLU A 76 -9.82 8.17 -17.51
CA GLU A 76 -10.03 7.98 -18.94
C GLU A 76 -9.01 7.04 -19.61
N ASP A 77 -7.80 6.90 -19.03
CA ASP A 77 -6.71 6.07 -19.56
C ASP A 77 -6.75 4.62 -19.01
N VAL A 78 -7.49 4.37 -17.93
CA VAL A 78 -7.53 3.04 -17.26
C VAL A 78 -7.99 1.94 -18.21
N ARG A 79 -9.03 2.19 -19.02
CA ARG A 79 -9.53 1.21 -19.98
C ARG A 79 -8.48 0.85 -21.02
N ALA A 80 -7.84 1.85 -21.60
CA ALA A 80 -6.80 1.63 -22.61
C ALA A 80 -5.62 0.84 -22.05
N ALA A 81 -5.23 1.12 -20.80
CA ALA A 81 -4.19 0.37 -20.11
C ALA A 81 -4.56 -1.11 -19.92
N ILE A 82 -5.79 -1.39 -19.48
CA ILE A 82 -6.29 -2.78 -19.31
C ILE A 82 -6.32 -3.50 -20.67
N ASP A 83 -6.84 -2.86 -21.72
CA ASP A 83 -6.96 -3.45 -23.04
C ASP A 83 -5.57 -3.76 -23.63
N LEU A 84 -4.58 -2.86 -23.45
CA LEU A 84 -3.20 -3.08 -23.85
C LEU A 84 -2.57 -4.28 -23.14
N ILE A 85 -2.72 -4.36 -21.81
CA ILE A 85 -2.16 -5.46 -21.02
C ILE A 85 -2.74 -6.79 -21.49
N ARG A 86 -4.06 -6.88 -21.63
CA ARG A 86 -4.77 -8.11 -22.06
C ARG A 86 -4.44 -8.55 -23.49
N ALA A 87 -4.09 -7.61 -24.35
CA ALA A 87 -3.61 -7.92 -25.71
C ALA A 87 -2.22 -8.57 -25.71
N CYS A 88 -1.48 -8.48 -24.62
CA CYS A 88 -0.08 -8.88 -24.53
C CYS A 88 0.18 -10.00 -23.50
N SER A 89 -0.70 -10.20 -22.52
CA SER A 89 -0.45 -11.06 -21.36
C SER A 89 -1.75 -11.52 -20.70
N ASP A 90 -1.71 -12.74 -20.14
CA ASP A 90 -2.77 -13.30 -19.30
C ASP A 90 -2.51 -13.07 -17.79
N VAL A 91 -1.46 -12.35 -17.43
CA VAL A 91 -1.17 -12.00 -16.03
C VAL A 91 -2.33 -11.20 -15.45
N PRO A 92 -2.84 -11.55 -14.25
CA PRO A 92 -3.90 -10.79 -13.61
C PRO A 92 -3.55 -9.32 -13.43
N ILE A 93 -4.58 -8.46 -13.53
CA ILE A 93 -4.44 -7.02 -13.37
C ILE A 93 -5.04 -6.61 -12.03
N SER A 94 -4.34 -5.78 -11.27
CA SER A 94 -4.85 -5.10 -10.08
C SER A 94 -5.06 -3.61 -10.33
N LEU A 95 -6.21 -3.10 -9.89
CA LEU A 95 -6.43 -1.66 -9.76
C LEU A 95 -6.06 -1.24 -8.35
N ASP A 96 -5.07 -0.36 -8.23
CA ASP A 96 -4.57 0.17 -6.96
C ASP A 96 -5.12 1.59 -6.77
N THR A 97 -5.97 1.76 -5.75
CA THR A 97 -6.68 3.02 -5.51
C THR A 97 -5.72 4.17 -5.22
N GLU A 98 -6.12 5.38 -5.58
CA GLU A 98 -5.38 6.60 -5.20
C GLU A 98 -5.46 6.79 -3.68
N GLY A 99 -6.63 6.47 -3.09
CA GLY A 99 -6.93 6.70 -1.69
C GLY A 99 -7.09 8.18 -1.36
N ALA A 100 -7.65 8.43 -0.21
CA ALA A 100 -7.88 9.79 0.25
C ALA A 100 -6.61 10.34 0.91
N GLN A 101 -5.84 11.10 0.16
CA GLN A 101 -4.70 11.87 0.65
C GLN A 101 -4.99 13.35 0.61
N VAL A 102 -4.46 14.08 1.59
CA VAL A 102 -4.34 15.53 1.45
C VAL A 102 -3.20 15.84 0.48
N ARG A 103 -3.46 16.69 -0.49
CA ARG A 103 -2.44 17.14 -1.45
C ARG A 103 -2.49 18.66 -1.63
N CYS A 104 -1.34 19.27 -1.86
CA CYS A 104 -1.31 20.65 -2.33
C CYS A 104 -1.80 20.72 -3.79
N GLY A 105 -2.34 21.88 -4.17
CA GLY A 105 -2.72 22.19 -5.55
C GLY A 105 -1.52 22.50 -6.44
N SER A 106 -1.81 23.13 -7.58
CA SER A 106 -0.76 23.65 -8.46
C SER A 106 -0.03 24.82 -7.81
N VAL A 107 1.29 24.86 -7.93
CA VAL A 107 2.14 25.96 -7.46
C VAL A 107 3.04 26.46 -8.58
N VAL A 108 3.58 27.67 -8.45
CA VAL A 108 4.58 28.18 -9.39
C VAL A 108 5.83 27.29 -9.39
N PRO A 109 6.45 27.05 -10.56
CA PRO A 109 7.67 26.25 -10.62
C PRO A 109 8.79 26.83 -9.77
N GLY A 110 9.48 25.98 -9.00
CA GLY A 110 10.60 26.39 -8.16
C GLY A 110 10.18 27.11 -6.86
N LEU A 111 8.92 27.00 -6.44
CA LEU A 111 8.46 27.61 -5.20
C LEU A 111 9.28 27.09 -4.01
N ILE A 112 9.81 28.05 -3.24
CA ILE A 112 10.46 27.81 -1.94
C ILE A 112 9.69 28.63 -0.91
N LEU A 113 9.24 27.96 0.15
CA LEU A 113 8.66 28.64 1.31
C LEU A 113 9.77 28.95 2.32
N GLU A 114 9.79 30.18 2.83
CA GLU A 114 10.80 30.62 3.78
C GLU A 114 10.32 30.44 5.23
N THR A 115 11.22 29.98 6.10
CA THR A 115 10.94 29.84 7.53
C THR A 115 10.52 31.17 8.14
N GLY A 116 9.45 31.12 8.93
CA GLY A 116 8.85 32.31 9.57
C GLY A 116 7.83 33.06 8.71
N SER A 117 7.72 32.75 7.42
CA SER A 117 6.71 33.36 6.55
C SER A 117 5.30 32.88 6.88
N MET A 118 4.31 33.68 6.53
CA MET A 118 2.90 33.42 6.71
C MET A 118 2.29 33.01 5.37
N ILE A 119 1.47 31.94 5.38
CA ILE A 119 0.83 31.45 4.19
C ILE A 119 -0.66 31.18 4.42
N ASP A 120 -1.49 31.55 3.44
CA ASP A 120 -2.91 31.24 3.43
C ASP A 120 -3.16 29.87 2.75
N LEU A 121 -3.87 28.98 3.44
CA LEU A 121 -4.29 27.66 2.95
C LEU A 121 -5.73 27.77 2.46
N LEU A 122 -5.97 27.41 1.21
CA LEU A 122 -7.24 27.66 0.54
C LEU A 122 -7.92 26.34 0.11
N PRO A 123 -9.26 26.23 0.28
CA PRO A 123 -10.03 25.07 -0.21
C PRO A 123 -10.33 25.12 -1.71
N THR A 124 -10.14 26.30 -2.33
CA THR A 124 -10.39 26.51 -3.76
C THR A 124 -9.08 26.44 -4.53
N PRO A 125 -9.06 25.79 -5.72
CA PRO A 125 -7.86 25.74 -6.55
C PRO A 125 -7.35 27.14 -6.90
N VAL A 126 -6.07 27.36 -6.65
CA VAL A 126 -5.34 28.55 -7.06
C VAL A 126 -3.96 28.15 -7.56
N GLN A 127 -3.34 28.99 -8.38
CA GLN A 127 -1.89 28.92 -8.61
C GLN A 127 -1.21 29.38 -7.33
N GLY A 128 -0.63 28.42 -6.58
CA GLY A 128 0.02 28.70 -5.31
C GLY A 128 1.35 29.42 -5.49
N ASP A 129 1.68 30.26 -4.50
CA ASP A 129 2.88 31.07 -4.44
C ASP A 129 3.40 31.14 -2.98
N ALA A 130 4.34 32.03 -2.68
CA ALA A 130 4.89 32.19 -1.33
C ALA A 130 3.87 32.68 -0.27
N HIS A 131 2.67 33.12 -0.67
CA HIS A 131 1.66 33.67 0.23
C HIS A 131 0.41 32.82 0.36
N ARG A 132 0.16 31.90 -0.58
CA ARG A 132 -1.04 31.05 -0.60
C ARG A 132 -0.82 29.75 -1.33
N ILE A 133 -1.45 28.69 -0.82
CA ILE A 133 -1.47 27.36 -1.45
C ILE A 133 -2.89 26.81 -1.30
N SER A 134 -3.42 26.16 -2.34
CA SER A 134 -4.64 25.36 -2.20
C SER A 134 -4.33 23.97 -1.70
N LEU A 135 -5.25 23.42 -0.88
CA LEU A 135 -5.20 22.03 -0.42
C LEU A 135 -6.46 21.29 -0.86
N ARG A 136 -6.33 19.99 -1.12
CA ARG A 136 -7.43 19.09 -1.47
C ARG A 136 -7.33 17.76 -0.71
N PRO A 137 -8.45 17.10 -0.37
CA PRO A 137 -9.83 17.51 -0.63
C PRO A 137 -10.25 18.72 0.22
N ARG A 138 -11.26 19.44 -0.24
CA ARG A 138 -11.80 20.63 0.48
C ARG A 138 -12.30 20.29 1.88
N SER A 139 -12.79 19.07 2.09
CA SER A 139 -13.35 18.62 3.38
C SER A 139 -12.36 18.67 4.54
N ILE A 140 -11.03 18.71 4.29
CA ILE A 140 -10.04 18.82 5.36
C ILE A 140 -10.21 20.10 6.19
N PHE A 141 -10.72 21.19 5.58
CA PHE A 141 -10.92 22.45 6.28
C PHE A 141 -12.07 22.42 7.30
N GLU A 142 -12.92 21.38 7.24
CA GLU A 142 -13.99 21.14 8.21
C GLU A 142 -13.47 20.52 9.51
N THR A 143 -12.32 19.85 9.45
CA THR A 143 -11.71 19.14 10.59
C THR A 143 -10.34 19.71 10.97
N LEU A 144 -9.86 20.72 10.23
CA LEU A 144 -8.57 21.33 10.49
C LEU A 144 -8.60 22.20 11.74
N GLU A 145 -7.70 21.94 12.67
CA GLU A 145 -7.63 22.63 13.96
C GLU A 145 -6.45 23.61 14.02
N PRO A 146 -6.56 24.68 14.83
CA PRO A 146 -5.40 25.48 15.20
C PRO A 146 -4.31 24.61 15.87
N ASN A 147 -3.06 24.94 15.59
CA ASN A 147 -1.86 24.19 15.97
C ASN A 147 -1.65 22.84 15.25
N ALA A 148 -2.53 22.44 14.32
CA ALA A 148 -2.23 21.31 13.45
C ALA A 148 -0.93 21.58 12.68
N THR A 149 -0.06 20.58 12.62
CA THR A 149 1.17 20.63 11.84
C THR A 149 0.94 19.96 10.47
N MET A 150 1.57 20.52 9.45
CA MET A 150 1.48 20.02 8.08
C MET A 150 2.89 19.89 7.51
N THR A 151 3.19 18.72 6.94
CA THR A 151 4.44 18.54 6.19
C THR A 151 4.11 18.29 4.73
N ILE A 152 4.64 19.12 3.85
CA ILE A 152 4.47 18.98 2.41
C ILE A 152 5.63 18.17 1.88
N ASP A 153 5.31 16.99 1.29
CA ASP A 153 6.31 16.01 0.83
C ASP A 153 7.28 15.55 1.94
N PHE A 154 8.28 14.71 1.62
CA PHE A 154 9.26 14.19 2.60
C PHE A 154 10.22 15.23 3.15
N GLN A 155 10.71 16.12 2.29
CA GLN A 155 11.73 17.11 2.61
C GLN A 155 11.28 18.54 2.27
N GLY A 156 10.00 18.71 2.03
CA GLY A 156 9.41 20.00 1.73
C GLY A 156 9.26 20.88 2.97
N ALA A 157 8.35 21.82 2.90
CA ALA A 157 8.10 22.76 4.00
C ALA A 157 7.24 22.12 5.10
N THR A 158 7.50 22.51 6.36
CA THR A 158 6.62 22.20 7.49
C THR A 158 5.90 23.47 7.92
N LEU A 159 4.58 23.35 8.06
CA LEU A 159 3.68 24.45 8.39
C LEU A 159 2.97 24.16 9.72
N ARG A 160 2.63 25.20 10.49
CA ARG A 160 1.72 25.09 11.61
C ARG A 160 0.53 26.02 11.42
N VAL A 161 -0.67 25.47 11.53
CA VAL A 161 -1.92 26.25 11.44
C VAL A 161 -2.02 27.17 12.64
N ILE A 162 -2.18 28.48 12.39
CA ILE A 162 -2.33 29.46 13.46
C ILE A 162 -3.78 29.88 13.67
N GLY A 163 -4.65 29.61 12.70
CA GLY A 163 -6.08 29.90 12.83
C GLY A 163 -6.84 29.67 11.52
N LEU A 164 -8.14 29.53 11.65
CA LEU A 164 -9.06 29.46 10.53
C LEU A 164 -9.38 30.87 10.02
N ARG A 165 -9.54 31.02 8.70
CA ARG A 165 -9.84 32.29 8.07
C ARG A 165 -10.85 32.11 6.93
N GLY A 166 -12.08 32.55 7.17
CA GLY A 166 -13.18 32.27 6.23
C GLY A 166 -13.39 30.76 6.07
N ASN A 167 -13.31 30.27 4.86
CA ASN A 167 -13.39 28.83 4.54
C ASN A 167 -12.02 28.17 4.34
N GLY A 168 -10.93 28.86 4.64
CA GLY A 168 -9.56 28.39 4.62
C GLY A 168 -8.87 28.48 5.98
N ALA A 169 -7.55 28.46 6.00
CA ALA A 169 -6.75 28.58 7.20
C ALA A 169 -5.50 29.42 6.92
N ARG A 170 -4.92 29.95 7.99
CA ARG A 170 -3.62 30.61 7.95
C ARG A 170 -2.60 29.80 8.72
N ALA A 171 -1.40 29.66 8.17
CA ALA A 171 -0.33 28.90 8.76
C ALA A 171 0.98 29.72 8.76
N VAL A 172 1.87 29.38 9.69
CA VAL A 172 3.25 29.83 9.71
C VAL A 172 4.15 28.71 9.18
N VAL A 173 5.14 29.05 8.39
CA VAL A 173 6.17 28.12 7.92
C VAL A 173 7.18 27.91 9.05
N GLU A 174 7.16 26.76 9.71
CA GLU A 174 8.10 26.42 10.79
C GLU A 174 9.46 25.99 10.25
N ARG A 175 9.43 25.24 9.15
CA ARG A 175 10.63 24.86 8.40
C ARG A 175 10.39 25.11 6.91
N GLY A 176 11.21 25.97 6.35
CA GLY A 176 11.17 26.28 4.93
C GLY A 176 11.61 25.08 4.08
N GLY A 177 11.19 25.11 2.81
CA GLY A 177 11.55 24.06 1.87
C GLY A 177 10.90 24.26 0.51
N ARG A 178 11.34 23.43 -0.45
CA ARG A 178 10.79 23.42 -1.80
C ARG A 178 9.40 22.78 -1.80
N VAL A 179 8.48 23.41 -2.52
CA VAL A 179 7.12 22.89 -2.72
C VAL A 179 6.87 22.73 -4.21
N GLU A 180 6.38 21.57 -4.58
CA GLU A 180 6.01 21.25 -5.96
C GLU A 180 4.51 20.97 -6.05
N SER A 181 3.96 21.11 -7.26
CA SER A 181 2.54 20.86 -7.51
C SER A 181 2.14 19.43 -7.19
N ASN A 182 0.94 19.27 -6.64
CA ASN A 182 0.30 17.97 -6.39
C ASN A 182 1.02 17.06 -5.38
N ARG A 183 1.88 17.60 -4.52
CA ARG A 183 2.56 16.82 -3.48
C ARG A 183 1.62 16.48 -2.34
N ALA A 184 1.84 15.31 -1.73
CA ALA A 184 1.12 14.89 -0.55
C ALA A 184 1.43 15.83 0.64
N VAL A 185 0.42 16.01 1.49
CA VAL A 185 0.52 16.81 2.71
C VAL A 185 0.11 15.93 3.88
N THR A 186 1.06 15.62 4.75
CA THR A 186 0.79 14.92 6.00
C THR A 186 0.35 15.95 7.05
N ILE A 187 -0.77 15.70 7.71
CA ILE A 187 -1.35 16.56 8.74
C ILE A 187 -1.40 15.83 10.07
N ALA A 188 -0.99 16.49 11.14
CA ALA A 188 -1.10 15.96 12.48
C ALA A 188 -1.83 16.98 13.40
N PRO A 189 -2.93 16.58 14.07
CA PRO A 189 -3.58 15.27 14.01
C PRO A 189 -4.13 14.95 12.62
N ALA A 190 -4.17 13.65 12.26
CA ALA A 190 -4.61 13.21 10.94
C ALA A 190 -6.11 13.53 10.74
N PRO A 191 -6.50 14.16 9.62
CA PRO A 191 -7.91 14.42 9.33
C PRO A 191 -8.62 13.11 8.96
N SER A 192 -9.90 13.01 9.31
CA SER A 192 -10.75 11.92 8.82
C SER A 192 -11.06 12.14 7.34
N LEU A 193 -10.69 11.17 6.52
CA LEU A 193 -10.93 11.20 5.08
C LEU A 193 -11.72 9.93 4.67
N PRO A 194 -12.59 10.00 3.66
CA PRO A 194 -13.20 8.79 3.12
C PRO A 194 -12.11 7.90 2.49
N PRO A 195 -12.20 6.56 2.58
CA PRO A 195 -11.14 5.67 2.11
C PRO A 195 -10.95 5.71 0.58
N LEU A 196 -11.97 6.11 -0.16
CA LEU A 196 -11.96 6.15 -1.62
C LEU A 196 -12.28 7.56 -2.15
N THR A 197 -11.57 7.95 -3.17
CA THR A 197 -11.91 9.13 -3.97
C THR A 197 -13.03 8.83 -4.97
N ARG A 198 -13.65 9.86 -5.55
CA ARG A 198 -14.61 9.68 -6.66
C ARG A 198 -13.99 8.95 -7.85
N LYS A 199 -12.72 9.18 -8.10
CA LYS A 199 -11.95 8.51 -9.15
C LYS A 199 -11.79 7.02 -8.86
N ASP A 200 -11.51 6.66 -7.60
CA ASP A 200 -11.39 5.26 -7.18
C ASP A 200 -12.70 4.51 -7.38
N VAL A 201 -13.82 5.10 -6.96
CA VAL A 201 -15.15 4.52 -7.17
C VAL A 201 -15.43 4.30 -8.66
N ALA A 202 -15.16 5.31 -9.50
CA ALA A 202 -15.35 5.18 -10.95
C ALA A 202 -14.43 4.10 -11.57
N ALA A 203 -13.19 3.99 -11.09
CA ALA A 203 -12.25 2.96 -11.56
C ALA A 203 -12.65 1.55 -11.09
N ILE A 204 -13.16 1.39 -9.87
CA ILE A 204 -13.70 0.12 -9.37
C ILE A 204 -14.91 -0.30 -10.20
N GLU A 205 -15.85 0.60 -10.49
CA GLU A 205 -16.99 0.31 -11.35
C GLU A 205 -16.58 -0.09 -12.77
N LEU A 206 -15.58 0.59 -13.34
CA LEU A 206 -15.00 0.21 -14.63
C LEU A 206 -14.35 -1.17 -14.55
N GLY A 207 -13.57 -1.44 -13.52
CA GLY A 207 -12.91 -2.72 -13.26
C GLY A 207 -13.91 -3.87 -13.17
N ARG A 208 -15.03 -3.68 -12.43
CA ARG A 208 -16.13 -4.66 -12.36
C ARG A 208 -16.68 -5.00 -13.75
N ARG A 209 -16.99 -3.98 -14.57
CA ARG A 209 -17.49 -4.19 -15.94
C ARG A 209 -16.49 -4.89 -16.83
N LEU A 210 -15.20 -4.72 -16.57
CA LEU A 210 -14.13 -5.35 -17.34
C LEU A 210 -13.66 -6.68 -16.72
N GLY A 211 -14.28 -7.18 -15.64
CA GLY A 211 -13.92 -8.44 -15.00
C GLY A 211 -12.53 -8.41 -14.36
N ILE A 212 -12.15 -7.30 -13.75
CA ILE A 212 -10.95 -7.21 -12.90
C ILE A 212 -11.23 -7.95 -11.59
N GLY A 213 -10.34 -8.88 -11.24
CA GLY A 213 -10.47 -9.70 -10.03
C GLY A 213 -9.53 -9.31 -8.89
N HIS A 214 -8.69 -8.28 -9.03
CA HIS A 214 -7.78 -7.84 -7.97
C HIS A 214 -7.86 -6.33 -7.77
N TYR A 215 -7.98 -5.93 -6.51
CA TYR A 215 -8.04 -4.53 -6.09
C TYR A 215 -7.09 -4.29 -4.93
N ALA A 216 -6.45 -3.13 -4.88
CA ALA A 216 -5.66 -2.71 -3.74
C ALA A 216 -6.24 -1.43 -3.15
N LEU A 217 -6.46 -1.42 -1.82
CA LEU A 217 -6.94 -0.27 -1.07
C LEU A 217 -5.75 0.48 -0.48
N SER A 218 -5.52 1.69 -0.94
CA SER A 218 -4.52 2.60 -0.38
C SER A 218 -4.99 3.21 0.94
N PHE A 219 -4.06 3.44 1.85
CA PHE A 219 -4.28 4.09 3.15
C PHE A 219 -5.38 3.43 3.99
N ALA A 220 -5.48 2.09 3.94
CA ALA A 220 -6.40 1.37 4.82
C ALA A 220 -6.09 1.73 6.29
N ALA A 221 -7.03 2.41 6.95
CA ALA A 221 -6.87 2.92 8.30
C ALA A 221 -7.76 2.18 9.32
N SER A 222 -8.79 1.47 8.87
CA SER A 222 -9.75 0.78 9.72
C SER A 222 -10.38 -0.44 9.02
N LYS A 223 -11.08 -1.28 9.79
CA LYS A 223 -11.91 -2.37 9.22
C LYS A 223 -13.08 -1.84 8.41
N GLU A 224 -13.59 -0.67 8.78
CA GLU A 224 -14.70 0.01 8.09
C GLU A 224 -14.27 0.41 6.68
N ASP A 225 -13.02 0.87 6.50
CA ASP A 225 -12.46 1.17 5.18
C ASP A 225 -12.42 -0.08 4.31
N VAL A 226 -11.92 -1.19 4.88
CA VAL A 226 -11.88 -2.49 4.18
C VAL A 226 -13.28 -2.96 3.81
N ALA A 227 -14.25 -2.86 4.73
CA ALA A 227 -15.63 -3.25 4.50
C ALA A 227 -16.28 -2.42 3.38
N SER A 228 -16.07 -1.10 3.38
CA SER A 228 -16.62 -0.20 2.36
C SER A 228 -16.14 -0.55 0.94
N VAL A 229 -14.89 -0.98 0.80
CA VAL A 229 -14.36 -1.44 -0.51
C VAL A 229 -14.92 -2.81 -0.88
N ARG A 230 -15.08 -3.71 0.10
CA ARG A 230 -15.70 -5.03 -0.14
C ARG A 230 -17.10 -4.94 -0.72
N GLU A 231 -17.88 -3.94 -0.31
CA GLU A 231 -19.23 -3.71 -0.85
C GLU A 231 -19.22 -3.27 -2.33
N LEU A 232 -18.12 -2.64 -2.77
CA LEU A 232 -18.00 -2.10 -4.13
C LEU A 232 -17.38 -3.08 -5.13
N ILE A 233 -16.46 -3.96 -4.71
CA ILE A 233 -15.80 -4.91 -5.58
C ILE A 233 -16.62 -6.20 -5.73
N PRO A 234 -16.37 -7.05 -6.77
CA PRO A 234 -17.01 -8.37 -6.86
C PRO A 234 -16.70 -9.24 -5.63
N SER A 235 -17.66 -10.06 -5.22
CA SER A 235 -17.54 -10.90 -4.01
C SER A 235 -16.40 -11.93 -4.08
N ASP A 236 -16.02 -12.34 -5.27
CA ASP A 236 -14.90 -13.24 -5.58
C ASP A 236 -13.58 -12.51 -5.89
N ALA A 237 -13.60 -11.17 -5.86
CA ALA A 237 -12.40 -10.39 -6.08
C ALA A 237 -11.45 -10.42 -4.87
N HIS A 238 -10.17 -10.41 -5.16
CA HIS A 238 -9.09 -10.39 -4.18
C HIS A 238 -8.77 -8.95 -3.76
N LEU A 239 -8.90 -8.64 -2.48
CA LEU A 239 -8.60 -7.33 -1.91
C LEU A 239 -7.27 -7.34 -1.16
N ILE A 240 -6.36 -6.48 -1.60
CA ILE A 240 -5.08 -6.21 -0.94
C ILE A 240 -5.20 -4.87 -0.22
N SER A 241 -5.14 -4.85 1.12
CA SER A 241 -5.14 -3.58 1.86
C SER A 241 -3.72 -3.11 2.14
N LYS A 242 -3.44 -1.82 1.86
CA LYS A 242 -2.11 -1.26 2.06
C LYS A 242 -2.01 -0.62 3.44
N ILE A 243 -1.06 -1.12 4.24
CA ILE A 243 -0.69 -0.59 5.55
C ILE A 243 0.47 0.37 5.31
N GLU A 244 0.16 1.64 5.22
CA GLU A 244 1.09 2.70 4.79
C GLU A 244 0.87 4.03 5.52
N SER A 245 0.19 3.98 6.67
CA SER A 245 -0.07 5.12 7.55
C SER A 245 0.03 4.71 9.02
N ARG A 246 0.19 5.69 9.91
CA ARG A 246 0.16 5.44 11.37
C ARG A 246 -1.15 4.79 11.82
N ALA A 247 -2.28 5.25 11.28
CA ALA A 247 -3.59 4.66 11.58
C ALA A 247 -3.67 3.21 11.12
N GLY A 248 -3.17 2.90 9.92
CA GLY A 248 -3.11 1.54 9.39
C GLY A 248 -2.24 0.61 10.27
N VAL A 249 -1.13 1.12 10.80
CA VAL A 249 -0.28 0.35 11.75
C VAL A 249 -1.00 0.09 13.07
N LEU A 250 -1.70 1.08 13.62
CA LEU A 250 -2.43 0.93 14.89
C LEU A 250 -3.58 -0.09 14.76
N ASN A 251 -4.25 -0.14 13.62
CA ASN A 251 -5.41 -1.00 13.35
C ASN A 251 -5.06 -2.22 12.48
N MET A 252 -3.77 -2.57 12.38
CA MET A 252 -3.29 -3.58 11.42
C MET A 252 -4.00 -4.94 11.54
N ASP A 253 -4.29 -5.41 12.76
CA ASP A 253 -4.90 -6.72 12.97
C ASP A 253 -6.31 -6.79 12.34
N GLU A 254 -7.13 -5.75 12.52
CA GLU A 254 -8.48 -5.70 11.94
C GLU A 254 -8.44 -5.57 10.40
N ILE A 255 -7.50 -4.79 9.89
CA ILE A 255 -7.27 -4.63 8.45
C ILE A 255 -6.81 -5.95 7.83
N ILE A 256 -5.85 -6.65 8.45
CA ILE A 256 -5.34 -7.94 8.01
C ILE A 256 -6.48 -8.97 7.94
N VAL A 257 -7.29 -9.06 8.99
CA VAL A 257 -8.40 -10.04 9.05
C VAL A 257 -9.44 -9.79 7.96
N GLY A 258 -9.80 -8.52 7.71
CA GLY A 258 -10.79 -8.13 6.70
C GLY A 258 -10.31 -8.27 5.24
N SER A 259 -9.02 -8.43 5.02
CA SER A 259 -8.38 -8.46 3.70
C SER A 259 -8.05 -9.89 3.24
N ASP A 260 -7.85 -10.10 1.94
CA ASP A 260 -7.29 -11.36 1.42
C ASP A 260 -5.76 -11.37 1.50
N ALA A 261 -5.15 -10.20 1.41
CA ALA A 261 -3.73 -9.99 1.59
C ALA A 261 -3.49 -8.56 2.07
N VAL A 262 -2.28 -8.29 2.57
CA VAL A 262 -1.85 -6.93 2.89
C VAL A 262 -0.57 -6.58 2.16
N LEU A 263 -0.36 -5.28 1.96
CA LEU A 263 0.84 -4.74 1.35
C LEU A 263 1.39 -3.63 2.25
N ILE A 264 2.70 -3.64 2.47
CA ILE A 264 3.42 -2.60 3.19
C ILE A 264 4.05 -1.69 2.14
N ASP A 265 3.54 -0.47 2.00
CA ASP A 265 4.18 0.56 1.17
C ASP A 265 5.10 1.40 2.05
N ARG A 266 6.40 1.10 2.00
CA ARG A 266 7.40 1.74 2.87
C ARG A 266 7.60 3.21 2.55
N GLY A 267 7.39 3.57 1.30
CA GLY A 267 7.49 4.97 0.85
C GLY A 267 6.44 5.85 1.53
N ASP A 268 5.17 5.47 1.47
CA ASP A 268 4.11 6.23 2.11
C ASP A 268 4.17 6.12 3.64
N LEU A 269 4.50 4.92 4.18
CA LEU A 269 4.64 4.70 5.61
C LEU A 269 5.70 5.62 6.25
N SER A 270 6.81 5.85 5.56
CA SER A 270 7.90 6.71 6.05
C SER A 270 7.56 8.20 6.12
N ARG A 271 6.38 8.61 5.64
CA ARG A 271 5.87 10.00 5.79
C ARG A 271 5.27 10.26 7.17
N GLU A 272 4.77 9.21 7.83
CA GLU A 272 4.08 9.32 9.11
C GLU A 272 4.82 8.65 10.26
N ILE A 273 5.76 7.76 9.94
CA ILE A 273 6.58 7.00 10.88
C ILE A 273 8.03 7.39 10.67
N PRO A 274 8.83 7.60 11.74
CA PRO A 274 10.26 7.87 11.62
C PRO A 274 10.97 6.84 10.74
N LEU A 275 11.86 7.30 9.86
CA LEU A 275 12.51 6.43 8.86
C LEU A 275 13.21 5.23 9.49
N GLU A 276 13.85 5.43 10.63
CA GLU A 276 14.56 4.41 11.39
C GLU A 276 13.63 3.36 12.02
N GLU A 277 12.34 3.66 12.18
CA GLU A 277 11.35 2.75 12.74
C GLU A 277 10.66 1.91 11.65
N VAL A 278 10.64 2.35 10.39
CA VAL A 278 9.97 1.66 9.27
C VAL A 278 10.39 0.19 9.16
N PRO A 279 11.68 -0.19 9.25
CA PRO A 279 12.10 -1.60 9.18
C PRO A 279 11.52 -2.46 10.32
N TYR A 280 11.35 -1.88 11.50
CA TYR A 280 10.75 -2.59 12.64
C TYR A 280 9.26 -2.81 12.46
N TYR A 281 8.52 -1.78 11.98
CA TYR A 281 7.10 -1.92 11.66
C TYR A 281 6.87 -2.92 10.53
N GLN A 282 7.72 -2.93 9.49
CA GLN A 282 7.68 -3.99 8.46
C GLN A 282 7.71 -5.38 9.10
N LYS A 283 8.67 -5.63 9.99
CA LYS A 283 8.79 -6.94 10.67
C LYS A 283 7.56 -7.27 11.54
N VAL A 284 7.00 -6.28 12.21
CA VAL A 284 5.79 -6.46 13.03
C VAL A 284 4.59 -6.81 12.14
N ILE A 285 4.35 -6.05 11.06
CA ILE A 285 3.23 -6.28 10.13
C ILE A 285 3.37 -7.66 9.47
N VAL A 286 4.57 -8.02 9.00
CA VAL A 286 4.82 -9.34 8.39
C VAL A 286 4.48 -10.46 9.38
N ARG A 287 4.94 -10.38 10.63
CA ARG A 287 4.63 -11.38 11.66
C ARG A 287 3.13 -11.47 11.97
N ARG A 288 2.43 -10.33 12.01
CA ARG A 288 0.99 -10.28 12.25
C ARG A 288 0.22 -10.91 11.08
N ALA A 289 0.54 -10.57 9.85
CA ALA A 289 -0.07 -11.16 8.67
C ALA A 289 0.14 -12.69 8.62
N ASN A 290 1.37 -13.16 8.90
CA ASN A 290 1.68 -14.59 8.98
C ASN A 290 0.89 -15.31 10.07
N ARG A 291 0.72 -14.67 11.25
CA ARG A 291 -0.10 -15.24 12.33
C ARG A 291 -1.57 -15.40 11.93
N TRP A 292 -2.09 -14.46 11.14
CA TRP A 292 -3.44 -14.53 10.59
C TRP A 292 -3.54 -15.35 9.29
N GLN A 293 -2.43 -15.99 8.86
CA GLN A 293 -2.33 -16.77 7.63
C GLN A 293 -2.74 -15.95 6.38
N LYS A 294 -2.42 -14.66 6.38
CA LYS A 294 -2.68 -13.74 5.26
C LYS A 294 -1.39 -13.44 4.53
N PRO A 295 -1.39 -13.53 3.19
CA PRO A 295 -0.25 -13.10 2.40
C PRO A 295 0.12 -11.64 2.68
N VAL A 296 1.41 -11.35 2.77
CA VAL A 296 1.94 -10.00 2.95
C VAL A 296 2.99 -9.71 1.90
N TYR A 297 2.85 -8.54 1.29
CA TYR A 297 3.71 -8.03 0.24
C TYR A 297 4.44 -6.78 0.71
N VAL A 298 5.66 -6.57 0.22
CA VAL A 298 6.46 -5.38 0.54
C VAL A 298 6.74 -4.61 -0.74
N ALA A 299 6.46 -3.32 -0.71
CA ALA A 299 6.60 -2.40 -1.84
C ALA A 299 7.52 -1.24 -1.51
N THR A 300 8.02 -0.62 -2.58
CA THR A 300 8.83 0.60 -2.61
C THR A 300 10.24 0.46 -2.04
N ASN A 301 11.16 1.21 -2.63
CA ASN A 301 12.59 1.27 -2.24
C ASN A 301 13.29 -0.11 -2.21
N LEU A 302 12.82 -1.06 -3.04
CA LEU A 302 13.47 -2.37 -3.15
C LEU A 302 14.74 -2.30 -4.01
N LEU A 303 14.66 -1.59 -5.14
CA LEU A 303 15.74 -1.39 -6.11
C LEU A 303 15.75 0.06 -6.61
N GLU A 304 15.69 1.02 -5.70
CA GLU A 304 15.59 2.45 -5.99
C GLU A 304 16.70 2.95 -6.92
N SER A 305 17.93 2.43 -6.74
CA SER A 305 19.05 2.78 -7.61
C SER A 305 18.86 2.36 -9.06
N MET A 306 18.05 1.33 -9.32
CA MET A 306 17.74 0.86 -10.67
C MET A 306 16.75 1.78 -11.40
N VAL A 307 16.03 2.65 -10.69
CA VAL A 307 15.15 3.64 -11.32
C VAL A 307 15.96 4.58 -12.22
N ILE A 308 17.15 4.98 -11.77
CA ILE A 308 18.01 5.97 -12.46
C ILE A 308 19.20 5.31 -13.16
N ASN A 309 19.87 4.38 -12.47
CA ASN A 309 21.19 3.88 -12.90
C ASN A 309 21.13 2.50 -13.57
N GLY A 310 19.98 1.80 -13.52
CA GLY A 310 19.83 0.44 -14.05
C GLY A 310 20.70 -0.61 -13.36
N ARG A 311 21.31 -0.31 -12.21
CA ARG A 311 22.16 -1.22 -11.44
C ARG A 311 21.81 -1.18 -9.96
N PRO A 312 21.60 -2.36 -9.31
CA PRO A 312 21.31 -2.45 -7.91
C PRO A 312 22.57 -2.27 -7.05
N THR A 313 22.35 -1.91 -5.80
CA THR A 313 23.36 -1.88 -4.76
C THR A 313 23.35 -3.16 -3.92
N VAL A 314 24.42 -3.42 -3.18
CA VAL A 314 24.46 -4.53 -2.20
C VAL A 314 23.44 -4.31 -1.07
N ALA A 315 23.21 -3.05 -0.67
CA ALA A 315 22.22 -2.71 0.35
C ALA A 315 20.79 -3.09 -0.06
N GLU A 316 20.42 -2.85 -1.34
CA GLU A 316 19.11 -3.23 -1.89
C GLU A 316 18.96 -4.76 -1.99
N ALA A 317 20.00 -5.46 -2.45
CA ALA A 317 19.97 -6.92 -2.46
C ALA A 317 19.85 -7.50 -1.04
N ASN A 318 20.51 -6.89 -0.04
CA ASN A 318 20.39 -7.25 1.37
C ASN A 318 18.98 -6.95 1.91
N ASP A 319 18.37 -5.84 1.53
CA ASP A 319 17.00 -5.49 1.92
C ASP A 319 15.99 -6.52 1.39
N ILE A 320 16.09 -6.90 0.12
CA ILE A 320 15.28 -7.98 -0.46
C ILE A 320 15.46 -9.29 0.31
N ALA A 321 16.71 -9.68 0.57
CA ALA A 321 16.98 -10.92 1.31
C ALA A 321 16.40 -10.88 2.72
N ASN A 322 16.56 -9.77 3.46
CA ASN A 322 15.97 -9.60 4.78
C ASN A 322 14.45 -9.60 4.75
N THR A 323 13.84 -8.96 3.77
CA THR A 323 12.37 -8.95 3.59
C THR A 323 11.82 -10.37 3.40
N LEU A 324 12.51 -11.20 2.63
CA LEU A 324 12.15 -12.61 2.45
C LEU A 324 12.38 -13.44 3.72
N LEU A 325 13.49 -13.21 4.43
CA LEU A 325 13.79 -13.84 5.73
C LEU A 325 12.76 -13.46 6.81
N ASP A 326 12.22 -12.26 6.77
CA ASP A 326 11.11 -11.85 7.66
C ASP A 326 9.81 -12.62 7.40
N GLY A 327 9.69 -13.29 6.25
CA GLY A 327 8.53 -14.09 5.87
C GLY A 327 7.54 -13.35 4.97
N ALA A 328 7.98 -12.36 4.20
CA ALA A 328 7.15 -11.74 3.18
C ALA A 328 6.79 -12.74 2.07
N HIS A 329 5.54 -12.72 1.61
CA HIS A 329 5.03 -13.61 0.57
C HIS A 329 5.24 -13.09 -0.84
N GLY A 330 5.72 -11.86 -0.98
CA GLY A 330 6.05 -11.30 -2.28
C GLY A 330 6.61 -9.89 -2.20
N LEU A 331 7.14 -9.48 -3.34
CA LEU A 331 7.82 -8.22 -3.56
C LEU A 331 7.10 -7.44 -4.65
N VAL A 332 6.96 -6.14 -4.45
CA VAL A 332 6.23 -5.26 -5.37
C VAL A 332 7.17 -4.19 -5.90
N LEU A 333 7.49 -4.28 -7.18
CA LEU A 333 8.23 -3.24 -7.88
C LEU A 333 7.28 -2.10 -8.25
N ALA A 334 7.63 -0.90 -7.85
CA ALA A 334 6.84 0.31 -8.02
C ALA A 334 7.47 1.25 -9.08
N ALA A 335 8.30 2.18 -8.66
CA ALA A 335 8.99 3.10 -9.55
C ALA A 335 9.95 2.38 -10.50
N GLU A 336 10.58 1.30 -10.03
CA GLU A 336 11.54 0.49 -10.78
C GLU A 336 10.96 -0.02 -12.11
N THR A 337 9.69 -0.43 -12.09
CA THR A 337 9.01 -0.91 -13.30
C THR A 337 8.14 0.15 -13.96
N ALA A 338 7.64 1.15 -13.22
CA ALA A 338 6.76 2.17 -13.77
C ALA A 338 7.50 3.25 -14.58
N ILE A 339 8.64 3.71 -14.07
CA ILE A 339 9.41 4.84 -14.63
C ILE A 339 10.91 4.57 -14.71
N GLY A 340 11.39 3.42 -14.21
CA GLY A 340 12.80 3.06 -14.20
C GLY A 340 13.38 2.89 -15.61
N VAL A 341 14.69 3.09 -15.73
CA VAL A 341 15.41 3.00 -17.02
C VAL A 341 15.47 1.57 -17.56
N ASP A 342 15.33 0.56 -16.70
CA ASP A 342 15.35 -0.86 -17.08
C ASP A 342 14.32 -1.67 -16.26
N PRO A 343 13.02 -1.60 -16.62
CA PRO A 343 11.95 -2.33 -15.93
C PRO A 343 12.16 -3.85 -15.91
N VAL A 344 12.68 -4.39 -16.99
CA VAL A 344 12.89 -5.83 -17.16
C VAL A 344 14.08 -6.31 -16.32
N GLY A 345 15.17 -5.57 -16.33
CA GLY A 345 16.34 -5.84 -15.50
C GLY A 345 16.05 -5.76 -14.00
N ALA A 346 15.11 -4.90 -13.58
CA ALA A 346 14.66 -4.83 -12.19
C ALA A 346 13.97 -6.15 -11.78
N VAL A 347 13.07 -6.69 -12.61
CA VAL A 347 12.44 -8.00 -12.36
C VAL A 347 13.48 -9.12 -12.35
N ASP A 348 14.44 -9.12 -13.30
CA ASP A 348 15.52 -10.10 -13.35
C ASP A 348 16.38 -10.07 -12.08
N MET A 349 16.62 -8.89 -11.50
CA MET A 349 17.35 -8.76 -10.24
C MET A 349 16.57 -9.36 -9.07
N VAL A 350 15.26 -9.06 -8.95
CA VAL A 350 14.41 -9.67 -7.92
C VAL A 350 14.40 -11.19 -8.04
N LEU A 351 14.26 -11.73 -9.25
CA LEU A 351 14.31 -13.17 -9.51
C LEU A 351 15.65 -13.80 -9.07
N ARG A 352 16.76 -13.12 -9.32
CA ARG A 352 18.09 -13.57 -8.85
C ARG A 352 18.16 -13.57 -7.32
N CYS A 353 17.63 -12.54 -6.66
CA CYS A 353 17.58 -12.48 -5.19
C CYS A 353 16.71 -13.62 -4.60
N ILE A 354 15.52 -13.86 -5.16
CA ILE A 354 14.65 -14.97 -4.76
C ILE A 354 15.39 -16.32 -4.95
N SER A 355 16.00 -16.55 -6.10
CA SER A 355 16.73 -17.79 -6.36
C SER A 355 17.94 -17.97 -5.43
N ALA A 356 18.60 -16.88 -5.04
CA ALA A 356 19.70 -16.93 -4.07
C ALA A 356 19.17 -17.27 -2.67
N PHE A 357 18.08 -16.64 -2.25
CA PHE A 357 17.39 -16.91 -1.00
C PHE A 357 16.99 -18.38 -0.88
N GLU A 358 16.34 -18.94 -1.88
CA GLU A 358 15.95 -20.35 -1.93
C GLU A 358 17.14 -21.29 -1.74
N ARG A 359 18.18 -21.10 -2.54
CA ARG A 359 19.38 -21.95 -2.47
C ARG A 359 20.08 -21.88 -1.11
N THR A 360 20.05 -20.72 -0.47
CA THR A 360 20.77 -20.49 0.79
C THR A 360 19.92 -20.92 1.99
N HIS A 361 18.64 -20.63 1.95
CA HIS A 361 17.70 -20.96 3.04
C HIS A 361 17.56 -22.48 3.23
N PHE A 362 17.40 -23.23 2.13
CA PHE A 362 17.36 -24.71 2.19
C PHE A 362 18.67 -25.35 2.65
N ARG A 363 19.83 -24.68 2.44
CA ARG A 363 21.11 -25.20 2.90
C ARG A 363 21.42 -24.86 4.34
N ALA A 364 21.00 -23.69 4.82
CA ALA A 364 21.28 -23.21 6.17
C ALA A 364 20.29 -23.77 7.22
N PHE A 365 19.08 -24.10 6.80
CA PHE A 365 18.00 -24.62 7.67
C PHE A 365 17.34 -25.85 7.01
N PRO A 366 17.97 -27.02 7.08
CA PRO A 366 17.35 -28.24 6.58
C PRO A 366 16.02 -28.51 7.29
N GLU A 367 15.03 -29.01 6.56
CA GLU A 367 13.71 -29.36 7.09
C GLU A 367 13.89 -30.25 8.32
N GLY A 368 13.36 -29.80 9.48
CA GLY A 368 13.44 -30.52 10.75
C GLY A 368 14.22 -29.83 11.86
N SER A 369 14.89 -28.70 11.59
CA SER A 369 15.44 -27.89 12.69
C SER A 369 14.29 -27.04 13.28
N PRO A 370 13.89 -27.26 14.57
CA PRO A 370 12.89 -26.40 15.20
C PRO A 370 13.43 -24.96 15.22
N ALA A 371 12.68 -24.04 14.63
CA ALA A 371 12.95 -22.63 14.78
C ALA A 371 12.97 -22.31 16.29
N ALA A 372 14.08 -21.79 16.79
CA ALA A 372 14.14 -21.35 18.17
C ALA A 372 13.02 -20.32 18.42
N PRO A 373 12.21 -20.48 19.46
CA PRO A 373 11.17 -19.50 19.78
C PRO A 373 11.83 -18.14 20.00
N PRO A 374 11.25 -17.06 19.47
CA PRO A 374 11.78 -15.72 19.72
C PRO A 374 11.72 -15.43 21.23
N PRO A 375 12.69 -14.68 21.77
CA PRO A 375 12.66 -14.30 23.18
C PRO A 375 11.37 -13.55 23.48
N GLU A 376 10.67 -13.97 24.52
CA GLU A 376 9.49 -13.29 25.03
C GLU A 376 9.89 -11.87 25.47
N MET A 377 9.46 -10.88 24.71
CA MET A 377 9.54 -9.50 25.17
C MET A 377 8.45 -9.30 26.22
N SER A 378 8.87 -9.26 27.49
CA SER A 378 8.02 -8.86 28.60
C SER A 378 7.48 -7.46 28.33
N ALA A 379 6.14 -7.35 28.24
CA ALA A 379 5.45 -6.08 28.21
C ALA A 379 5.61 -5.40 29.57
N SER A 380 6.54 -4.44 29.64
CA SER A 380 6.51 -3.41 30.67
C SER A 380 6.59 -2.07 29.95
N VAL A 381 5.42 -1.51 29.70
CA VAL A 381 5.30 -0.08 29.42
C VAL A 381 4.35 0.46 30.46
N ALA A 382 4.93 1.15 31.43
CA ALA A 382 4.24 2.05 32.34
C ALA A 382 3.98 3.38 31.59
#